data_299523516dd43284d3b5b28e46662b80
#
_entry.id   299523516dd43284d3b5b28e46662b80
#
_cell.length_a   1.000
_cell.length_b   1.000
_cell.length_c   1.000
_cell.angle_alpha   90.00
_cell.angle_beta   90.00
_cell.angle_gamma   90.00
#
_symmetry.space_group_name_H-M   'P 1'
#
loop_
_entity.id
_entity.type
_entity.pdbx_description
1 polymer ?
#
loop_
_entity_poly.entity_id
_entity_poly.type
_entity_poly.pdbx_seq_one_letter_code
_entity_poly.pdbx_strand_id
1 'polypeptide(L)'
;VEDLAEKGLQVVVGLAVFAAIIGLVMLVVDRAPKSSREKFQIAGFLAPALILLAVGLVLPALQTSYLSFTDRTGAFVGLDNYVWMFTQPEALITLRNTVIWVVLVPSLASAIGLAYAVFIDKARGEKALKALVFMPMAISFVGAGVIWRFVYAYKGAEQDQIGLFNQILVWLGQEPKQFLLDAPENTFFLIAVMIWIQTGFAMVVLSAAIKGIPTEIVEAARLDGASAWQQFRNVTIPTIRGSLIVVVTTITIGTLKVFDIVRTMTAGQYETSVVANEMYTQAFRAGEPGRGAALALILFLMVLPIVVYNARLLRKQKEIR
;
A
#
# COMPACT_ATOMS: atom_id res chain seq x y z
N VAL A 1 -6.66 -2.28 39.34
CA VAL A 1 -8.14 -2.39 39.53
C VAL A 1 -8.81 -1.09 39.08
N GLU A 2 -8.26 0.10 39.43
CA GLU A 2 -8.80 1.41 38.99
C GLU A 2 -8.77 1.57 37.45
N ASP A 3 -7.68 1.18 36.76
CA ASP A 3 -7.54 1.24 35.30
C ASP A 3 -8.57 0.35 34.56
N LEU A 4 -8.94 -0.79 35.15
CA LEU A 4 -9.98 -1.69 34.61
C LEU A 4 -11.38 -1.14 34.77
N ALA A 5 -11.66 -0.46 35.90
CA ALA A 5 -12.93 0.20 36.14
C ALA A 5 -13.12 1.42 35.24
N GLU A 6 -12.07 2.20 35.01
CA GLU A 6 -12.10 3.36 34.13
C GLU A 6 -12.33 2.94 32.67
N LYS A 7 -11.61 1.90 32.18
CA LYS A 7 -11.83 1.31 30.86
C LYS A 7 -13.24 0.73 30.71
N GLY A 8 -13.73 0.05 31.74
CA GLY A 8 -15.12 -0.44 31.79
C GLY A 8 -16.13 0.68 31.66
N LEU A 9 -15.94 1.80 32.40
CA LEU A 9 -16.78 2.96 32.29
C LEU A 9 -16.77 3.60 30.91
N GLN A 10 -15.58 3.71 30.27
CA GLN A 10 -15.47 4.25 28.92
C GLN A 10 -16.23 3.41 27.90
N VAL A 11 -16.20 2.08 27.99
CA VAL A 11 -17.00 1.18 27.15
C VAL A 11 -18.49 1.37 27.34
N VAL A 12 -18.94 1.46 28.61
CA VAL A 12 -20.38 1.69 28.96
C VAL A 12 -20.84 3.04 28.43
N VAL A 13 -20.05 4.10 28.61
CA VAL A 13 -20.37 5.44 28.10
C VAL A 13 -20.41 5.41 26.55
N GLY A 14 -19.46 4.74 25.89
CA GLY A 14 -19.47 4.59 24.42
C GLY A 14 -20.73 3.89 23.92
N LEU A 15 -21.13 2.79 24.55
CA LEU A 15 -22.37 2.07 24.23
C LEU A 15 -23.62 2.91 24.47
N ALA A 16 -23.66 3.66 25.56
CA ALA A 16 -24.79 4.55 25.90
C ALA A 16 -24.89 5.69 24.85
N VAL A 17 -23.79 6.31 24.46
CA VAL A 17 -23.77 7.34 23.40
C VAL A 17 -24.23 6.76 22.07
N PHE A 18 -23.76 5.57 21.71
CA PHE A 18 -24.18 4.87 20.49
C PHE A 18 -25.70 4.59 20.49
N ALA A 19 -26.22 4.05 21.61
CA ALA A 19 -27.63 3.79 21.74
C ALA A 19 -28.47 5.07 21.70
N ALA A 20 -27.98 6.16 22.30
CA ALA A 20 -28.63 7.47 22.27
C ALA A 20 -28.69 8.05 20.85
N ILE A 21 -27.60 7.92 20.05
CA ILE A 21 -27.56 8.35 18.64
C ILE A 21 -28.61 7.58 17.84
N ILE A 22 -28.65 6.24 17.98
CA ILE A 22 -29.63 5.40 17.25
C ILE A 22 -31.07 5.79 17.69
N GLY A 23 -31.30 5.93 18.96
CA GLY A 23 -32.60 6.35 19.49
C GLY A 23 -33.07 7.71 18.95
N LEU A 24 -32.13 8.68 18.87
CA LEU A 24 -32.39 10.00 18.30
C LEU A 24 -32.74 9.92 16.81
N VAL A 25 -31.97 9.14 16.05
CA VAL A 25 -32.21 8.91 14.61
C VAL A 25 -33.59 8.30 14.40
N MET A 26 -33.93 7.24 15.13
CA MET A 26 -35.27 6.62 15.07
C MET A 26 -36.40 7.60 15.40
N LEU A 27 -36.22 8.40 16.44
CA LEU A 27 -37.18 9.38 16.89
C LEU A 27 -37.43 10.48 15.83
N VAL A 28 -36.38 10.95 15.16
CA VAL A 28 -36.47 11.91 14.05
C VAL A 28 -37.17 11.31 12.85
N VAL A 29 -36.81 10.04 12.46
CA VAL A 29 -37.40 9.31 11.36
C VAL A 29 -38.91 9.04 11.60
N ASP A 30 -39.31 8.68 12.80
CA ASP A 30 -40.69 8.39 13.12
C ASP A 30 -41.59 9.65 13.14
N ARG A 31 -41.00 10.81 13.42
CA ARG A 31 -41.71 12.11 13.34
C ARG A 31 -41.71 12.73 11.95
N ALA A 32 -41.00 12.13 10.96
CA ALA A 32 -40.93 12.68 9.62
C ALA A 32 -42.26 12.56 8.86
N PRO A 33 -42.64 13.55 8.02
CA PRO A 33 -43.82 13.50 7.17
C PRO A 33 -43.79 12.31 6.25
N LYS A 34 -44.91 11.62 6.04
CA LYS A 34 -45.00 10.40 5.21
C LYS A 34 -44.44 10.57 3.79
N SER A 35 -44.60 11.76 3.20
CA SER A 35 -44.08 12.09 1.85
C SER A 35 -42.54 12.21 1.78
N SER A 36 -41.86 12.40 2.90
CA SER A 36 -40.41 12.60 2.95
C SER A 36 -39.71 11.56 3.82
N ARG A 37 -40.45 10.59 4.36
CA ARG A 37 -39.93 9.62 5.34
C ARG A 37 -38.72 8.83 4.84
N GLU A 38 -38.71 8.45 3.58
CA GLU A 38 -37.59 7.75 2.97
C GLU A 38 -36.31 8.61 2.96
N LYS A 39 -36.44 9.92 2.63
CA LYS A 39 -35.29 10.84 2.65
C LYS A 39 -34.74 11.06 4.06
N PHE A 40 -35.65 11.18 5.05
CA PHE A 40 -35.26 11.30 6.46
C PHE A 40 -34.62 10.01 6.98
N GLN A 41 -35.10 8.84 6.57
CA GLN A 41 -34.45 7.57 6.89
C GLN A 41 -33.05 7.50 6.33
N ILE A 42 -32.87 7.74 5.04
CA ILE A 42 -31.56 7.74 4.38
C ILE A 42 -30.62 8.73 5.05
N ALA A 43 -31.08 9.97 5.26
CA ALA A 43 -30.29 11.01 5.91
C ALA A 43 -29.92 10.63 7.37
N GLY A 44 -30.91 10.18 8.16
CA GLY A 44 -30.70 9.81 9.56
C GLY A 44 -29.73 8.67 9.76
N PHE A 45 -29.83 7.61 8.96
CA PHE A 45 -28.90 6.47 9.04
C PHE A 45 -27.51 6.76 8.47
N LEU A 46 -27.42 7.61 7.44
CA LEU A 46 -26.12 7.98 6.87
C LEU A 46 -25.43 9.14 7.62
N ALA A 47 -26.20 10.04 8.26
CA ALA A 47 -25.63 11.25 8.88
C ALA A 47 -24.53 10.95 9.91
N PRO A 48 -24.68 9.99 10.86
CA PRO A 48 -23.63 9.70 11.82
C PRO A 48 -22.32 9.28 11.15
N ALA A 49 -22.40 8.39 10.15
CA ALA A 49 -21.23 7.95 9.39
C ALA A 49 -20.61 9.08 8.58
N LEU A 50 -21.43 9.91 7.92
CA LEU A 50 -20.96 11.06 7.14
C LEU A 50 -20.33 12.13 8.03
N ILE A 51 -20.89 12.40 9.21
CA ILE A 51 -20.31 13.34 10.18
C ILE A 51 -18.96 12.82 10.69
N LEU A 52 -18.85 11.53 11.04
CA LEU A 52 -17.59 10.94 11.47
C LEU A 52 -16.54 11.00 10.35
N LEU A 53 -16.93 10.73 9.11
CA LEU A 53 -16.04 10.89 7.95
C LEU A 53 -15.64 12.35 7.72
N ALA A 54 -16.57 13.28 7.83
CA ALA A 54 -16.28 14.71 7.67
C ALA A 54 -15.31 15.21 8.74
N VAL A 55 -15.56 14.90 10.01
CA VAL A 55 -14.71 15.33 11.14
C VAL A 55 -13.40 14.55 11.20
N GLY A 56 -13.41 13.24 10.93
CA GLY A 56 -12.23 12.38 11.05
C GLY A 56 -11.33 12.35 9.82
N LEU A 57 -11.82 12.68 8.62
CA LEU A 57 -11.05 12.64 7.39
C LEU A 57 -11.03 13.98 6.65
N VAL A 58 -12.20 14.58 6.39
CA VAL A 58 -12.24 15.79 5.55
C VAL A 58 -11.64 16.99 6.28
N LEU A 59 -12.00 17.19 7.56
CA LEU A 59 -11.45 18.30 8.35
C LEU A 59 -9.91 18.21 8.50
N PRO A 60 -9.31 17.07 8.90
CA PRO A 60 -7.84 16.93 8.94
C PRO A 60 -7.18 17.09 7.57
N ALA A 61 -7.83 16.63 6.49
CA ALA A 61 -7.31 16.83 5.13
C ALA A 61 -7.27 18.31 4.74
N LEU A 62 -8.32 19.08 5.08
CA LEU A 62 -8.35 20.54 4.87
C LEU A 62 -7.30 21.25 5.74
N GLN A 63 -7.13 20.84 6.99
CA GLN A 63 -6.10 21.38 7.90
C GLN A 63 -4.70 21.10 7.34
N THR A 64 -4.41 19.88 6.91
CA THR A 64 -3.14 19.52 6.27
C THR A 64 -2.91 20.33 4.98
N SER A 65 -3.97 20.52 4.17
CA SER A 65 -3.89 21.35 2.97
C SER A 65 -3.55 22.82 3.31
N TYR A 66 -4.14 23.38 4.35
CA TYR A 66 -3.79 24.73 4.82
C TYR A 66 -2.36 24.79 5.36
N LEU A 67 -1.96 23.84 6.22
CA LEU A 67 -0.61 23.76 6.78
C LEU A 67 0.46 23.67 5.71
N SER A 68 0.20 23.08 4.55
CA SER A 68 1.16 22.99 3.45
C SER A 68 1.63 24.36 2.90
N PHE A 69 0.89 25.41 3.19
CA PHE A 69 1.22 26.80 2.82
C PHE A 69 1.76 27.63 3.99
N THR A 70 2.05 27.00 5.13
CA THR A 70 2.57 27.69 6.32
C THR A 70 3.97 27.20 6.68
N ASP A 71 4.73 28.04 7.41
CA ASP A 71 5.99 27.65 8.01
C ASP A 71 5.80 26.96 9.38
N ARG A 72 6.93 26.71 10.07
CA ARG A 72 6.94 26.11 11.41
C ARG A 72 6.27 26.95 12.50
N THR A 73 6.10 28.24 12.27
CA THR A 73 5.45 29.17 13.21
C THR A 73 3.95 29.33 12.94
N GLY A 74 3.45 28.76 11.82
CA GLY A 74 2.10 28.92 11.34
C GLY A 74 1.89 30.16 10.47
N ALA A 75 2.95 30.90 10.15
CA ALA A 75 2.87 32.05 9.22
C ALA A 75 2.70 31.56 7.78
N PHE A 76 1.87 32.25 7.01
CA PHE A 76 1.64 31.92 5.61
C PHE A 76 2.85 32.25 4.74
N VAL A 77 3.39 31.23 4.05
CA VAL A 77 4.59 31.33 3.19
C VAL A 77 4.30 31.00 1.70
N GLY A 78 3.05 30.90 1.33
CA GLY A 78 2.67 30.60 -0.04
C GLY A 78 3.20 29.24 -0.50
N LEU A 79 3.98 29.21 -1.58
CA LEU A 79 4.49 27.98 -2.20
C LEU A 79 5.91 27.58 -1.76
N ASP A 80 6.49 28.19 -0.74
CA ASP A 80 7.89 27.96 -0.34
C ASP A 80 8.17 26.50 0.03
N ASN A 81 7.22 25.81 0.68
CA ASN A 81 7.33 24.38 0.99
C ASN A 81 7.39 23.51 -0.28
N TYR A 82 6.68 23.91 -1.33
CA TYR A 82 6.72 23.22 -2.62
C TYR A 82 7.99 23.55 -3.40
N VAL A 83 8.45 24.81 -3.36
CA VAL A 83 9.74 25.20 -3.92
C VAL A 83 10.85 24.38 -3.26
N TRP A 84 10.85 24.29 -1.93
CA TRP A 84 11.77 23.43 -1.18
C TRP A 84 11.74 21.98 -1.70
N MET A 85 10.55 21.39 -1.85
CA MET A 85 10.37 20.00 -2.29
C MET A 85 10.97 19.72 -3.67
N PHE A 86 10.90 20.68 -4.59
CA PHE A 86 11.36 20.52 -5.97
C PHE A 86 12.76 21.13 -6.25
N THR A 87 13.42 21.70 -5.25
CA THR A 87 14.74 22.32 -5.43
C THR A 87 15.81 21.73 -4.52
N GLN A 88 15.46 21.22 -3.35
CA GLN A 88 16.46 20.69 -2.41
C GLN A 88 16.87 19.27 -2.80
N PRO A 89 18.18 18.96 -2.80
CA PRO A 89 18.70 17.65 -3.21
C PRO A 89 18.07 16.48 -2.46
N GLU A 90 17.91 16.59 -1.13
CA GLU A 90 17.32 15.55 -0.29
C GLU A 90 15.86 15.25 -0.64
N ALA A 91 15.08 16.30 -0.91
CA ALA A 91 13.69 16.16 -1.33
C ALA A 91 13.59 15.57 -2.74
N LEU A 92 14.48 15.96 -3.67
CA LEU A 92 14.54 15.39 -5.02
C LEU A 92 14.91 13.90 -5.01
N ILE A 93 15.87 13.50 -4.17
CA ILE A 93 16.21 12.08 -3.96
C ILE A 93 14.98 11.31 -3.47
N THR A 94 14.26 11.86 -2.52
CA THR A 94 13.02 11.28 -1.97
C THR A 94 11.94 11.10 -3.03
N LEU A 95 11.72 12.10 -3.87
CA LEU A 95 10.77 12.01 -5.01
C LEU A 95 11.22 10.97 -6.03
N ARG A 96 12.50 10.98 -6.42
CA ARG A 96 13.10 9.99 -7.34
C ARG A 96 12.89 8.57 -6.82
N ASN A 97 13.23 8.32 -5.56
CA ASN A 97 13.07 7.01 -4.96
C ASN A 97 11.61 6.57 -4.97
N THR A 98 10.67 7.45 -4.60
CA THR A 98 9.25 7.14 -4.62
C THR A 98 8.78 6.71 -6.02
N VAL A 99 9.23 7.41 -7.06
CA VAL A 99 8.94 7.02 -8.46
C VAL A 99 9.52 5.63 -8.78
N ILE A 100 10.78 5.37 -8.40
CA ILE A 100 11.42 4.06 -8.59
C ILE A 100 10.61 2.94 -7.90
N TRP A 101 10.22 3.15 -6.65
CA TRP A 101 9.38 2.22 -5.91
C TRP A 101 8.04 1.96 -6.60
N VAL A 102 7.35 3.00 -7.02
CA VAL A 102 6.02 2.94 -7.66
C VAL A 102 6.07 2.27 -9.03
N VAL A 103 7.19 2.35 -9.73
CA VAL A 103 7.38 1.65 -11.01
C VAL A 103 7.78 0.19 -10.79
N LEU A 104 8.78 -0.07 -9.93
CA LEU A 104 9.36 -1.41 -9.81
C LEU A 104 8.50 -2.36 -8.99
N VAL A 105 7.98 -1.94 -7.84
CA VAL A 105 7.26 -2.86 -6.95
C VAL A 105 5.99 -3.41 -7.59
N PRO A 106 5.05 -2.60 -8.11
CA PRO A 106 3.84 -3.13 -8.74
C PRO A 106 4.13 -3.96 -9.98
N SER A 107 5.09 -3.53 -10.80
CA SER A 107 5.46 -4.22 -12.04
C SER A 107 6.08 -5.59 -11.77
N LEU A 108 7.10 -5.64 -10.92
CA LEU A 108 7.82 -6.89 -10.64
C LEU A 108 6.99 -7.83 -9.77
N ALA A 109 6.33 -7.34 -8.72
CA ALA A 109 5.49 -8.19 -7.88
C ALA A 109 4.32 -8.80 -8.67
N SER A 110 3.68 -8.02 -9.56
CA SER A 110 2.62 -8.54 -10.42
C SER A 110 3.13 -9.52 -11.47
N ALA A 111 4.28 -9.25 -12.09
CA ALA A 111 4.88 -10.14 -13.09
C ALA A 111 5.32 -11.48 -12.47
N ILE A 112 6.02 -11.43 -11.32
CA ILE A 112 6.45 -12.62 -10.59
C ILE A 112 5.24 -13.38 -10.05
N GLY A 113 4.26 -12.68 -9.47
CA GLY A 113 3.01 -13.28 -8.99
C GLY A 113 2.21 -13.96 -10.09
N LEU A 114 2.13 -13.35 -11.29
CA LEU A 114 1.50 -13.94 -12.46
C LEU A 114 2.26 -15.18 -12.93
N ALA A 115 3.58 -15.13 -12.99
CA ALA A 115 4.40 -16.29 -13.32
C ALA A 115 4.15 -17.45 -12.35
N TYR A 116 4.15 -17.19 -11.03
CA TYR A 116 3.80 -18.19 -10.03
C TYR A 116 2.37 -18.72 -10.21
N ALA A 117 1.38 -17.85 -10.48
CA ALA A 117 0.00 -18.28 -10.71
C ALA A 117 -0.10 -19.25 -11.88
N VAL A 118 0.61 -19.01 -12.98
CA VAL A 118 0.59 -19.86 -14.17
C VAL A 118 1.31 -21.20 -13.94
N PHE A 119 2.48 -21.18 -13.28
CA PHE A 119 3.31 -22.38 -13.11
C PHE A 119 2.86 -23.26 -11.94
N ILE A 120 2.45 -22.67 -10.82
CA ILE A 120 2.06 -23.42 -9.62
C ILE A 120 0.71 -24.11 -9.78
N ASP A 121 -0.25 -23.54 -10.53
CA ASP A 121 -1.59 -24.12 -10.72
C ASP A 121 -1.57 -25.51 -11.40
N LYS A 122 -0.45 -25.88 -12.03
CA LYS A 122 -0.26 -27.20 -12.67
C LYS A 122 0.74 -28.08 -11.94
N ALA A 123 1.32 -27.61 -10.83
CA ALA A 123 2.39 -28.30 -10.13
C ALA A 123 1.84 -29.35 -9.15
N ARG A 124 2.58 -30.45 -8.96
CA ARG A 124 2.35 -31.38 -7.83
C ARG A 124 2.66 -30.61 -6.54
N GLY A 125 1.71 -30.60 -5.59
CA GLY A 125 1.87 -29.85 -4.33
C GLY A 125 1.45 -28.37 -4.42
N GLU A 126 0.61 -28.00 -5.37
CA GLU A 126 0.07 -26.64 -5.57
C GLU A 126 -0.25 -25.90 -4.25
N LYS A 127 -0.98 -26.56 -3.33
CA LYS A 127 -1.39 -25.96 -2.05
C LYS A 127 -0.19 -25.55 -1.18
N ALA A 128 0.82 -26.42 -1.08
CA ALA A 128 2.02 -26.15 -0.30
C ALA A 128 2.88 -25.05 -0.91
N LEU A 129 3.05 -25.07 -2.25
CA LEU A 129 3.79 -24.03 -2.96
C LEU A 129 3.10 -22.67 -2.85
N LYS A 130 1.77 -22.62 -2.99
CA LYS A 130 1.00 -21.38 -2.78
C LYS A 130 1.12 -20.87 -1.35
N ALA A 131 1.04 -21.75 -0.36
CA ALA A 131 1.22 -21.37 1.04
C ALA A 131 2.62 -20.77 1.29
N LEU A 132 3.67 -21.35 0.72
CA LEU A 132 5.04 -20.85 0.85
C LEU A 132 5.22 -19.46 0.26
N VAL A 133 4.70 -19.20 -0.96
CA VAL A 133 4.79 -17.89 -1.63
C VAL A 133 3.87 -16.85 -0.97
N PHE A 134 2.76 -17.28 -0.37
CA PHE A 134 1.81 -16.41 0.32
C PHE A 134 2.24 -16.06 1.75
N MET A 135 3.02 -16.94 2.41
CA MET A 135 3.42 -16.78 3.82
C MET A 135 4.03 -15.41 4.18
N PRO A 136 4.89 -14.79 3.34
CA PRO A 136 5.43 -13.46 3.63
C PRO A 136 4.38 -12.38 3.85
N MET A 137 3.24 -12.48 3.20
CA MET A 137 2.14 -11.51 3.34
C MET A 137 1.50 -11.51 4.74
N ALA A 138 1.64 -12.61 5.50
CA ALA A 138 1.16 -12.70 6.88
C ALA A 138 2.03 -11.93 7.88
N ILE A 139 3.23 -11.49 7.47
CA ILE A 139 4.17 -10.73 8.29
C ILE A 139 3.88 -9.24 8.14
N SER A 140 3.91 -8.48 9.25
CA SER A 140 3.80 -7.02 9.17
C SER A 140 5.01 -6.42 8.43
N PHE A 141 4.85 -5.27 7.75
CA PHE A 141 5.95 -4.61 7.06
C PHE A 141 7.11 -4.26 8.00
N VAL A 142 6.81 -3.88 9.25
CA VAL A 142 7.85 -3.66 10.29
C VAL A 142 8.58 -4.97 10.60
N GLY A 143 7.85 -6.06 10.82
CA GLY A 143 8.44 -7.38 11.06
C GLY A 143 9.32 -7.85 9.91
N ALA A 144 8.85 -7.69 8.68
CA ALA A 144 9.64 -7.98 7.48
C ALA A 144 10.90 -7.13 7.42
N GLY A 145 10.80 -5.82 7.70
CA GLY A 145 11.95 -4.93 7.77
C GLY A 145 12.99 -5.38 8.79
N VAL A 146 12.57 -5.81 9.98
CA VAL A 146 13.48 -6.35 11.01
C VAL A 146 14.15 -7.64 10.53
N ILE A 147 13.39 -8.60 9.98
CA ILE A 147 13.95 -9.87 9.46
C ILE A 147 15.00 -9.58 8.38
N TRP A 148 14.69 -8.73 7.42
CA TRP A 148 15.59 -8.43 6.31
C TRP A 148 16.81 -7.60 6.72
N ARG A 149 16.74 -6.81 7.80
CA ARG A 149 17.95 -6.21 8.39
C ARG A 149 18.97 -7.27 8.85
N PHE A 150 18.50 -8.38 9.41
CA PHE A 150 19.37 -9.50 9.75
C PHE A 150 19.87 -10.26 8.52
N VAL A 151 19.00 -10.44 7.50
CA VAL A 151 19.39 -11.10 6.24
C VAL A 151 20.48 -10.31 5.51
N TYR A 152 20.40 -8.97 5.52
CA TYR A 152 21.36 -8.05 4.92
C TYR A 152 22.49 -7.61 5.86
N ALA A 153 22.53 -8.13 7.10
CA ALA A 153 23.53 -7.69 8.08
C ALA A 153 24.95 -7.86 7.54
N TYR A 154 25.78 -6.86 7.81
CA TYR A 154 27.17 -6.78 7.39
C TYR A 154 28.08 -6.76 8.60
N LYS A 155 29.20 -7.48 8.52
CA LYS A 155 30.38 -7.34 9.36
C LYS A 155 31.61 -7.17 8.50
N GLY A 156 32.66 -6.57 9.07
CA GLY A 156 33.94 -6.41 8.36
C GLY A 156 34.45 -7.74 7.78
N ALA A 157 35.22 -7.66 6.69
CA ALA A 157 35.66 -8.84 5.94
C ALA A 157 36.46 -9.87 6.76
N GLU A 158 37.10 -9.42 7.84
CA GLU A 158 37.86 -10.27 8.76
C GLU A 158 37.03 -10.94 9.84
N GLN A 159 35.72 -10.69 9.88
CA GLN A 159 34.79 -11.22 10.89
C GLN A 159 33.80 -12.23 10.26
N ASP A 160 33.37 -13.20 11.04
CA ASP A 160 32.32 -14.11 10.63
C ASP A 160 31.01 -13.34 10.35
N GLN A 161 30.47 -13.53 9.17
CA GLN A 161 29.24 -12.87 8.77
C GLN A 161 28.05 -13.46 9.49
N ILE A 162 27.13 -12.60 9.96
CA ILE A 162 25.85 -13.01 10.57
C ILE A 162 24.68 -12.89 9.60
N GLY A 163 24.83 -12.07 8.56
CA GLY A 163 23.83 -11.86 7.53
C GLY A 163 23.84 -13.00 6.50
N LEU A 164 22.66 -13.56 6.22
CA LEU A 164 22.55 -14.69 5.30
C LEU A 164 23.18 -14.39 3.93
N PHE A 165 22.91 -13.20 3.35
CA PHE A 165 23.41 -12.87 2.02
C PHE A 165 24.91 -12.63 2.02
N ASN A 166 25.44 -12.00 3.05
CA ASN A 166 26.88 -11.83 3.18
C ASN A 166 27.60 -13.16 3.43
N GLN A 167 27.01 -14.07 4.19
CA GLN A 167 27.57 -15.40 4.34
C GLN A 167 27.58 -16.18 3.03
N ILE A 168 26.54 -16.05 2.20
CA ILE A 168 26.51 -16.67 0.86
C ILE A 168 27.60 -16.06 -0.04
N LEU A 169 27.80 -14.73 -0.01
CA LEU A 169 28.88 -14.07 -0.78
C LEU A 169 30.25 -14.62 -0.39
N VAL A 170 30.52 -14.78 0.91
CA VAL A 170 31.76 -15.36 1.41
C VAL A 170 31.95 -16.79 0.94
N TRP A 171 30.90 -17.62 0.97
CA TRP A 171 30.97 -19.00 0.43
C TRP A 171 31.24 -19.05 -1.07
N LEU A 172 30.83 -18.00 -1.81
CA LEU A 172 31.13 -17.84 -3.24
C LEU A 172 32.49 -17.19 -3.51
N GLY A 173 33.30 -16.92 -2.46
CA GLY A 173 34.61 -16.29 -2.58
C GLY A 173 34.55 -14.79 -2.88
N GLN A 174 33.41 -14.14 -2.59
CA GLN A 174 33.23 -12.70 -2.78
C GLN A 174 33.33 -11.96 -1.44
N GLU A 175 33.67 -10.66 -1.51
CA GLU A 175 33.71 -9.81 -0.33
C GLU A 175 32.29 -9.49 0.18
N PRO A 176 32.12 -9.36 1.49
CA PRO A 176 30.85 -8.92 2.09
C PRO A 176 30.48 -7.52 1.63
N LYS A 177 29.16 -7.26 1.43
CA LYS A 177 28.62 -6.00 0.92
C LYS A 177 27.72 -5.31 1.94
N GLN A 178 27.79 -3.97 1.99
CA GLN A 178 26.94 -3.14 2.83
C GLN A 178 25.59 -2.85 2.16
N PHE A 179 24.74 -3.87 2.00
CA PHE A 179 23.46 -3.83 1.26
C PHE A 179 22.55 -2.64 1.62
N LEU A 180 22.61 -2.13 2.85
CA LEU A 180 21.72 -1.08 3.32
C LEU A 180 22.37 0.32 3.38
N LEU A 181 23.69 0.40 3.21
CA LEU A 181 24.41 1.65 3.37
C LEU A 181 24.88 2.24 2.03
N ASP A 182 25.15 1.40 1.05
CA ASP A 182 25.74 1.82 -0.23
C ASP A 182 24.67 2.38 -1.18
N ALA A 183 24.57 3.70 -1.25
CA ALA A 183 23.70 4.40 -2.19
C ALA A 183 24.29 4.38 -3.62
N PRO A 184 23.47 4.32 -4.65
CA PRO A 184 22.00 4.25 -4.69
C PRO A 184 21.44 2.80 -4.64
N GLU A 185 22.30 1.79 -4.58
CA GLU A 185 21.92 0.38 -4.70
C GLU A 185 21.05 -0.11 -3.54
N ASN A 186 21.26 0.43 -2.35
CA ASN A 186 20.52 0.11 -1.14
C ASN A 186 19.00 0.23 -1.32
N THR A 187 18.52 1.19 -2.08
CA THR A 187 17.09 1.36 -2.38
C THR A 187 16.50 0.12 -3.06
N PHE A 188 17.24 -0.55 -3.95
CA PHE A 188 16.76 -1.76 -4.62
C PHE A 188 16.65 -2.96 -3.66
N PHE A 189 17.51 -3.04 -2.64
CA PHE A 189 17.41 -4.08 -1.63
C PHE A 189 16.17 -3.88 -0.73
N LEU A 190 15.79 -2.64 -0.42
CA LEU A 190 14.54 -2.36 0.28
C LEU A 190 13.32 -2.69 -0.61
N ILE A 191 13.37 -2.33 -1.90
CA ILE A 191 12.34 -2.65 -2.90
C ILE A 191 12.13 -4.18 -3.00
N ALA A 192 13.20 -4.96 -2.98
CA ALA A 192 13.13 -6.42 -3.04
C ALA A 192 12.29 -7.01 -1.88
N VAL A 193 12.38 -6.43 -0.68
CA VAL A 193 11.56 -6.85 0.47
C VAL A 193 10.08 -6.62 0.19
N MET A 194 9.71 -5.47 -0.35
CA MET A 194 8.31 -5.18 -0.69
C MET A 194 7.80 -6.08 -1.81
N ILE A 195 8.61 -6.33 -2.84
CA ILE A 195 8.27 -7.27 -3.93
C ILE A 195 8.02 -8.66 -3.36
N TRP A 196 8.91 -9.16 -2.47
CA TRP A 196 8.77 -10.46 -1.82
C TRP A 196 7.43 -10.61 -1.09
N ILE A 197 6.99 -9.58 -0.35
CA ILE A 197 5.70 -9.58 0.35
C ILE A 197 4.54 -9.52 -0.65
N GLN A 198 4.59 -8.62 -1.62
CA GLN A 198 3.48 -8.34 -2.53
C GLN A 198 3.29 -9.41 -3.62
N THR A 199 4.30 -10.18 -3.91
CA THR A 199 4.23 -11.30 -4.86
C THR A 199 3.19 -12.34 -4.45
N GLY A 200 3.07 -12.64 -3.15
CA GLY A 200 2.06 -13.57 -2.64
C GLY A 200 0.64 -13.10 -2.90
N PHE A 201 0.36 -11.82 -2.66
CA PHE A 201 -0.94 -11.21 -2.98
C PHE A 201 -1.25 -11.30 -4.47
N ALA A 202 -0.31 -10.89 -5.32
CA ALA A 202 -0.48 -10.92 -6.77
C ALA A 202 -0.75 -12.35 -7.26
N MET A 203 0.04 -13.33 -6.79
CA MET A 203 -0.13 -14.74 -7.14
C MET A 203 -1.53 -15.26 -6.79
N VAL A 204 -2.02 -15.02 -5.57
CA VAL A 204 -3.32 -15.56 -5.13
C VAL A 204 -4.47 -14.99 -5.94
N VAL A 205 -4.49 -13.65 -6.14
CA VAL A 205 -5.57 -12.99 -6.88
C VAL A 205 -5.54 -13.41 -8.35
N LEU A 206 -4.36 -13.46 -8.98
CA LEU A 206 -4.23 -13.82 -10.38
C LEU A 206 -4.45 -15.32 -10.63
N SER A 207 -4.05 -16.20 -9.70
CA SER A 207 -4.40 -17.63 -9.75
C SER A 207 -5.92 -17.86 -9.69
N ALA A 208 -6.62 -17.15 -8.81
CA ALA A 208 -8.08 -17.23 -8.74
C ALA A 208 -8.73 -16.73 -10.05
N ALA A 209 -8.20 -15.65 -10.63
CA ALA A 209 -8.67 -15.11 -11.90
C ALA A 209 -8.45 -16.08 -13.07
N ILE A 210 -7.29 -16.74 -13.13
CA ILE A 210 -6.97 -17.75 -14.16
C ILE A 210 -7.90 -18.97 -14.02
N LYS A 211 -8.12 -19.46 -12.81
CA LYS A 211 -9.04 -20.57 -12.54
C LYS A 211 -10.51 -20.25 -12.84
N GLY A 212 -10.86 -18.97 -12.84
CA GLY A 212 -12.20 -18.49 -13.23
C GLY A 212 -12.46 -18.42 -14.74
N ILE A 213 -11.44 -18.72 -15.57
CA ILE A 213 -11.64 -18.79 -17.03
C ILE A 213 -12.44 -20.06 -17.37
N PRO A 214 -13.57 -19.97 -18.09
CA PRO A 214 -14.32 -21.15 -18.52
C PRO A 214 -13.42 -22.12 -19.32
N THR A 215 -13.52 -23.41 -18.98
CA THR A 215 -12.71 -24.47 -19.63
C THR A 215 -12.95 -24.56 -21.12
N GLU A 216 -14.18 -24.28 -21.55
CA GLU A 216 -14.61 -24.30 -22.95
C GLU A 216 -13.81 -23.31 -23.82
N ILE A 217 -13.47 -22.14 -23.27
CA ILE A 217 -12.66 -21.13 -23.98
C ILE A 217 -11.22 -21.63 -24.17
N VAL A 218 -10.68 -22.28 -23.15
CA VAL A 218 -9.31 -22.82 -23.19
C VAL A 218 -9.23 -24.03 -24.14
N GLU A 219 -10.26 -24.89 -24.12
CA GLU A 219 -10.35 -26.06 -25.00
C GLU A 219 -10.56 -25.67 -26.47
N ALA A 220 -11.43 -24.69 -26.75
CA ALA A 220 -11.60 -24.16 -28.09
C ALA A 220 -10.27 -23.63 -28.67
N ALA A 221 -9.52 -22.86 -27.90
CA ALA A 221 -8.22 -22.36 -28.33
C ALA A 221 -7.21 -23.51 -28.61
N ARG A 222 -7.31 -24.62 -27.87
CA ARG A 222 -6.47 -25.81 -28.13
C ARG A 222 -6.89 -26.53 -29.41
N LEU A 223 -8.19 -26.66 -29.65
CA LEU A 223 -8.72 -27.25 -30.87
C LEU A 223 -8.34 -26.45 -32.12
N ASP A 224 -8.25 -25.12 -31.98
CA ASP A 224 -7.77 -24.21 -33.02
C ASP A 224 -6.22 -24.27 -33.21
N GLY A 225 -5.52 -25.16 -32.49
CA GLY A 225 -4.08 -25.37 -32.62
C GLY A 225 -3.21 -24.33 -31.92
N ALA A 226 -3.77 -23.51 -31.02
CA ALA A 226 -3.00 -22.50 -30.30
C ALA A 226 -1.97 -23.13 -29.36
N SER A 227 -0.69 -22.72 -29.49
CA SER A 227 0.38 -23.09 -28.56
C SER A 227 0.13 -22.54 -27.17
N ALA A 228 0.84 -23.08 -26.14
CA ALA A 228 0.69 -22.62 -24.77
C ALA A 228 0.99 -21.10 -24.61
N TRP A 229 1.94 -20.56 -25.36
CA TRP A 229 2.24 -19.13 -25.36
C TRP A 229 1.12 -18.31 -26.03
N GLN A 230 0.56 -18.80 -27.13
CA GLN A 230 -0.59 -18.16 -27.78
C GLN A 230 -1.83 -18.17 -26.89
N GLN A 231 -2.12 -19.29 -26.22
CA GLN A 231 -3.19 -19.36 -25.22
C GLN A 231 -2.96 -18.36 -24.07
N PHE A 232 -1.77 -18.30 -23.53
CA PHE A 232 -1.43 -17.34 -22.47
C PHE A 232 -1.64 -15.91 -22.93
N ARG A 233 -1.06 -15.51 -24.08
CA ARG A 233 -1.08 -14.14 -24.58
C ARG A 233 -2.46 -13.70 -25.09
N ASN A 234 -3.16 -14.58 -25.82
CA ASN A 234 -4.38 -14.21 -26.56
C ASN A 234 -5.67 -14.60 -25.83
N VAL A 235 -5.61 -15.51 -24.84
CA VAL A 235 -6.78 -15.95 -24.09
C VAL A 235 -6.63 -15.58 -22.61
N THR A 236 -5.57 -16.05 -21.93
CA THR A 236 -5.44 -15.88 -20.48
C THR A 236 -5.28 -14.40 -20.12
N ILE A 237 -4.29 -13.69 -20.65
CA ILE A 237 -4.03 -12.28 -20.30
C ILE A 237 -5.23 -11.36 -20.61
N PRO A 238 -5.87 -11.42 -21.79
CA PRO A 238 -7.04 -10.60 -22.06
C PRO A 238 -8.20 -10.88 -21.10
N THR A 239 -8.45 -12.16 -20.77
CA THR A 239 -9.56 -12.55 -19.89
C THR A 239 -9.35 -12.08 -18.45
N ILE A 240 -8.12 -12.17 -17.92
CA ILE A 240 -7.81 -11.74 -16.55
C ILE A 240 -7.41 -10.27 -16.44
N ARG A 241 -7.46 -9.49 -17.54
CA ARG A 241 -6.99 -8.09 -17.57
C ARG A 241 -7.59 -7.24 -16.47
N GLY A 242 -8.88 -7.43 -16.15
CA GLY A 242 -9.53 -6.72 -15.05
C GLY A 242 -8.86 -6.98 -13.71
N SER A 243 -8.61 -8.25 -13.40
CA SER A 243 -7.93 -8.67 -12.17
C SER A 243 -6.47 -8.20 -12.11
N LEU A 244 -5.77 -8.22 -13.25
CA LEU A 244 -4.40 -7.71 -13.35
C LEU A 244 -4.33 -6.21 -13.03
N ILE A 245 -5.26 -5.41 -13.56
CA ILE A 245 -5.33 -3.97 -13.27
C ILE A 245 -5.62 -3.76 -11.78
N VAL A 246 -6.54 -4.51 -11.18
CA VAL A 246 -6.84 -4.42 -9.74
C VAL A 246 -5.60 -4.75 -8.91
N VAL A 247 -4.86 -5.80 -9.23
CA VAL A 247 -3.62 -6.18 -8.52
C VAL A 247 -2.59 -5.06 -8.63
N VAL A 248 -2.25 -4.62 -9.84
CA VAL A 248 -1.25 -3.57 -10.07
C VAL A 248 -1.61 -2.30 -9.33
N THR A 249 -2.86 -1.85 -9.42
CA THR A 249 -3.29 -0.59 -8.78
C THR A 249 -3.34 -0.71 -7.26
N THR A 250 -3.74 -1.85 -6.70
CA THR A 250 -3.71 -2.09 -5.25
C THR A 250 -2.28 -2.04 -4.71
N ILE A 251 -1.35 -2.71 -5.38
CA ILE A 251 0.07 -2.68 -5.01
C ILE A 251 0.63 -1.27 -5.17
N THR A 252 0.29 -0.55 -6.24
CA THR A 252 0.74 0.84 -6.47
C THR A 252 0.30 1.77 -5.35
N ILE A 253 -0.98 1.71 -4.93
CA ILE A 253 -1.49 2.53 -3.82
C ILE A 253 -0.77 2.18 -2.51
N GLY A 254 -0.52 0.89 -2.26
CA GLY A 254 0.26 0.44 -1.10
C GLY A 254 1.70 0.94 -1.14
N THR A 255 2.33 0.91 -2.31
CA THR A 255 3.71 1.34 -2.51
C THR A 255 3.88 2.85 -2.36
N LEU A 256 2.94 3.66 -2.85
CA LEU A 256 2.97 5.12 -2.65
C LEU A 256 2.99 5.51 -1.16
N LYS A 257 2.40 4.69 -0.30
CA LYS A 257 2.35 4.90 1.14
C LYS A 257 3.41 4.10 1.91
N VAL A 258 4.41 3.55 1.21
CA VAL A 258 5.46 2.78 1.87
C VAL A 258 6.22 3.65 2.87
N PHE A 259 6.17 3.25 4.13
CA PHE A 259 6.82 3.92 5.25
C PHE A 259 7.57 2.90 6.10
N ASP A 260 6.89 1.84 6.55
CA ASP A 260 7.38 0.92 7.57
C ASP A 260 8.69 0.22 7.18
N ILE A 261 8.84 -0.23 5.94
CA ILE A 261 10.06 -0.91 5.46
C ILE A 261 11.22 0.07 5.48
N VAL A 262 11.06 1.26 4.89
CA VAL A 262 12.12 2.28 4.84
C VAL A 262 12.46 2.75 6.26
N ARG A 263 11.45 3.01 7.08
CA ARG A 263 11.63 3.46 8.46
C ARG A 263 12.34 2.44 9.33
N THR A 264 11.98 1.17 9.21
CA THR A 264 12.56 0.08 10.00
C THR A 264 13.97 -0.27 9.56
N MET A 265 14.24 -0.29 8.25
CA MET A 265 15.52 -0.78 7.72
C MET A 265 16.64 0.27 7.77
N THR A 266 16.35 1.50 7.37
CA THR A 266 17.36 2.57 7.22
C THR A 266 16.98 3.88 7.91
N ALA A 267 15.75 4.00 8.38
CA ALA A 267 15.14 5.25 8.83
C ALA A 267 15.13 6.37 7.75
N GLY A 268 15.28 6.00 6.48
CA GLY A 268 15.41 6.94 5.35
C GLY A 268 16.82 7.52 5.17
N GLN A 269 17.81 7.06 5.97
CA GLN A 269 19.19 7.47 5.81
C GLN A 269 19.83 6.84 4.56
N TYR A 270 21.04 7.25 4.22
CA TYR A 270 21.80 6.72 3.07
C TYR A 270 21.02 6.84 1.74
N GLU A 271 20.37 7.97 1.53
CA GLU A 271 19.56 8.27 0.34
C GLU A 271 18.40 7.30 0.07
N THR A 272 17.90 6.56 1.07
CA THR A 272 16.79 5.61 0.90
C THR A 272 15.42 6.20 1.19
N SER A 273 15.32 7.48 1.59
CA SER A 273 14.05 8.11 1.96
C SER A 273 13.07 8.10 0.78
N VAL A 274 11.79 7.95 1.12
CA VAL A 274 10.64 8.05 0.22
C VAL A 274 9.68 9.10 0.77
N VAL A 275 8.74 9.60 -0.05
CA VAL A 275 7.88 10.72 0.34
C VAL A 275 7.13 10.48 1.65
N ALA A 276 6.62 9.27 1.90
CA ALA A 276 5.93 8.96 3.15
C ALA A 276 6.86 9.00 4.37
N ASN A 277 8.13 8.55 4.24
CA ASN A 277 9.10 8.64 5.32
C ASN A 277 9.57 10.07 5.54
N GLU A 278 9.80 10.84 4.48
CA GLU A 278 10.22 12.23 4.55
C GLU A 278 9.12 13.13 5.14
N MET A 279 7.86 12.89 4.76
CA MET A 279 6.69 13.53 5.38
C MET A 279 6.74 13.41 6.91
N TYR A 280 6.96 12.20 7.41
CA TYR A 280 7.09 11.95 8.85
C TYR A 280 8.31 12.66 9.44
N THR A 281 9.45 12.61 8.76
CA THR A 281 10.71 13.22 9.23
C THR A 281 10.55 14.73 9.32
N GLN A 282 10.01 15.39 8.32
CA GLN A 282 9.79 16.84 8.31
C GLN A 282 8.76 17.26 9.37
N ALA A 283 7.63 16.59 9.45
CA ALA A 283 6.55 16.98 10.37
C ALA A 283 6.92 16.75 11.84
N PHE A 284 7.56 15.63 12.18
CA PHE A 284 7.70 15.19 13.58
C PHE A 284 9.14 15.15 14.11
N ARG A 285 10.15 15.19 13.21
CA ARG A 285 11.56 15.16 13.63
C ARG A 285 12.27 16.47 13.40
N ALA A 286 12.07 17.07 12.22
CA ALA A 286 12.68 18.35 11.86
C ALA A 286 11.93 19.57 12.40
N GLY A 287 10.68 19.40 12.87
CA GLY A 287 9.84 20.50 13.33
C GLY A 287 9.36 21.42 12.22
N GLU A 288 9.22 20.89 10.99
CA GLU A 288 8.76 21.58 9.80
C GLU A 288 7.39 21.04 9.34
N PRO A 289 6.30 21.30 10.08
CA PRO A 289 4.99 20.74 9.78
C PRO A 289 4.46 21.15 8.40
N GLY A 290 4.78 22.36 7.94
CA GLY A 290 4.40 22.84 6.62
C GLY A 290 5.00 22.02 5.49
N ARG A 291 6.28 21.66 5.57
CA ARG A 291 6.95 20.76 4.60
C ARG A 291 6.36 19.35 4.65
N GLY A 292 6.13 18.83 5.86
CA GLY A 292 5.47 17.54 6.04
C GLY A 292 4.07 17.52 5.42
N ALA A 293 3.29 18.59 5.61
CA ALA A 293 1.96 18.74 5.04
C ALA A 293 1.99 18.86 3.50
N ALA A 294 2.97 19.57 2.94
CA ALA A 294 3.15 19.66 1.49
C ALA A 294 3.47 18.28 0.87
N LEU A 295 4.34 17.49 1.50
CA LEU A 295 4.64 16.11 1.09
C LEU A 295 3.40 15.20 1.18
N ALA A 296 2.58 15.35 2.24
CA ALA A 296 1.33 14.62 2.39
C ALA A 296 0.35 14.94 1.25
N LEU A 297 0.23 16.21 0.88
CA LEU A 297 -0.66 16.65 -0.20
C LEU A 297 -0.19 16.12 -1.56
N ILE A 298 1.11 16.12 -1.83
CA ILE A 298 1.65 15.51 -3.07
C ILE A 298 1.35 14.02 -3.12
N LEU A 299 1.54 13.27 -2.03
CA LEU A 299 1.16 11.85 -1.97
C LEU A 299 -0.32 11.66 -2.28
N PHE A 300 -1.19 12.47 -1.68
CA PHE A 300 -2.62 12.42 -1.94
C PHE A 300 -2.93 12.66 -3.42
N LEU A 301 -2.32 13.69 -4.02
CA LEU A 301 -2.47 14.01 -5.44
C LEU A 301 -1.93 12.90 -6.36
N MET A 302 -0.88 12.17 -5.98
CA MET A 302 -0.36 11.02 -6.72
C MET A 302 -1.31 9.80 -6.66
N VAL A 303 -1.99 9.59 -5.54
CA VAL A 303 -2.95 8.48 -5.38
C VAL A 303 -4.26 8.74 -6.11
N LEU A 304 -4.71 9.98 -6.17
CA LEU A 304 -6.02 10.37 -6.70
C LEU A 304 -6.29 9.89 -8.14
N PRO A 305 -5.38 10.05 -9.12
CA PRO A 305 -5.59 9.56 -10.48
C PRO A 305 -5.79 8.03 -10.54
N ILE A 306 -5.07 7.28 -9.70
CA ILE A 306 -5.15 5.82 -9.63
C ILE A 306 -6.52 5.40 -9.12
N VAL A 307 -7.01 6.04 -8.05
CA VAL A 307 -8.33 5.78 -7.47
C VAL A 307 -9.44 6.12 -8.47
N VAL A 308 -9.34 7.27 -9.15
CA VAL A 308 -10.32 7.69 -10.17
C VAL A 308 -10.32 6.71 -11.35
N TYR A 309 -9.15 6.26 -11.80
CA TYR A 309 -9.04 5.26 -12.86
C TYR A 309 -9.72 3.94 -12.48
N ASN A 310 -9.44 3.42 -11.27
CA ASN A 310 -10.07 2.21 -10.75
C ASN A 310 -11.59 2.34 -10.65
N ALA A 311 -12.07 3.46 -10.12
CA ALA A 311 -13.51 3.71 -9.99
C ALA A 311 -14.21 3.72 -11.35
N ARG A 312 -13.58 4.32 -12.37
CA ARG A 312 -14.10 4.32 -13.75
C ARG A 312 -14.10 2.91 -14.37
N LEU A 313 -13.05 2.13 -14.13
CA LEU A 313 -12.96 0.76 -14.63
C LEU A 313 -14.07 -0.13 -14.06
N LEU A 314 -14.28 -0.04 -12.75
CA LEU A 314 -15.33 -0.81 -12.05
C LEU A 314 -16.76 -0.44 -12.55
N ARG A 315 -17.00 0.83 -12.86
CA ARG A 315 -18.28 1.26 -13.44
C ARG A 315 -18.51 0.64 -14.80
N LYS A 316 -17.51 0.66 -15.71
CA LYS A 316 -17.62 0.03 -17.03
C LYS A 316 -17.86 -1.47 -16.96
N GLN A 317 -17.30 -2.18 -16.00
CA GLN A 317 -17.53 -3.62 -15.82
C GLN A 317 -18.94 -3.96 -15.35
N LYS A 318 -19.61 -3.04 -14.62
CA LYS A 318 -21.02 -3.21 -14.21
C LYS A 318 -22.02 -2.96 -15.34
N GLU A 319 -21.68 -2.11 -16.31
CA GLU A 319 -22.54 -1.78 -17.47
C GLU A 319 -22.54 -2.89 -18.54
N ILE A 320 -21.55 -3.80 -18.50
CA ILE A 320 -21.41 -4.92 -19.48
C ILE A 320 -22.05 -6.23 -18.96
N ARG A 321 -22.45 -6.27 -17.68
CA ARG A 321 -23.20 -7.38 -17.06
C ARG A 321 -24.70 -7.09 -17.03
#